data_f3741c2bc85103964bcba2e13c45d295
#
_entry.id   f3741c2bc85103964bcba2e13c45d295
#
_cell.length_a   1.000
_cell.length_b   1.000
_cell.length_c   1.000
_cell.angle_alpha   90.00
_cell.angle_beta   90.00
_cell.angle_gamma   90.00
#
_symmetry.space_group_name_H-M   'P 1'
#
loop_
_entity.id
_entity.type
_entity.pdbx_description
1 polymer ?
#
loop_
_entity_poly.entity_id
_entity_poly.type
_entity_poly.pdbx_seq_one_letter_code
_entity_poly.pdbx_strand_id
1 'polypeptide(L)'
;MKPALYICFGMAKSGSTLAFELTSAILQAGGVPQPRLGDGAVAPGARINFRQAITNAHLRQMLHEADLLGARPLAIKTHGGVWGDMERAARDGRITGQVVVRDPRDIACSMLDAGREGRAWGMRDGVPITSYEQAMAHVRGQLAHVANWRRILPDAPVIGYEDLAFRTRDSAALIARQLGFDVDLDAAIALATSRFTQFNKGIAHRWRHEMPAEDAARYAEEFADFIREHDLAPPNA
;
A
#
# COMPACT_ATOMS: atom_id res chain seq x y z
N MET A 1 19.91 11.07 10.54
CA MET A 1 20.36 9.84 9.82
C MET A 1 19.31 9.54 8.77
N LYS A 2 19.69 9.19 7.52
CA LYS A 2 18.69 8.77 6.51
C LYS A 2 18.07 7.42 6.92
N PRO A 3 16.75 7.23 6.78
CA PRO A 3 16.12 5.94 7.08
C PRO A 3 16.71 4.82 6.21
N ALA A 4 16.75 3.60 6.76
CA ALA A 4 17.23 2.43 6.02
C ALA A 4 16.15 1.85 5.10
N LEU A 5 14.89 1.89 5.55
CA LEU A 5 13.75 1.38 4.81
C LEU A 5 12.67 2.44 4.62
N TYR A 6 12.03 2.39 3.47
CA TYR A 6 10.79 3.11 3.17
C TYR A 6 9.65 2.11 3.03
N ILE A 7 8.72 2.14 3.97
CA ILE A 7 7.61 1.20 4.02
C ILE A 7 6.45 1.71 3.16
N CYS A 8 6.19 1.04 2.06
CA CYS A 8 5.01 1.26 1.23
C CYS A 8 3.87 0.37 1.76
N PHE A 9 3.26 0.79 2.88
CA PHE A 9 2.06 0.13 3.36
C PHE A 9 0.86 0.57 2.52
N GLY A 10 0.01 -0.36 2.18
CA GLY A 10 -1.28 -0.07 1.55
C GLY A 10 -2.28 -1.18 1.83
N MET A 11 -3.52 -0.79 2.00
CA MET A 11 -4.61 -1.77 2.06
C MET A 11 -4.56 -2.66 0.81
N ALA A 12 -4.86 -3.94 0.95
CA ALA A 12 -5.00 -4.79 -0.22
C ALA A 12 -6.07 -4.19 -1.16
N LYS A 13 -5.81 -4.15 -2.47
CA LYS A 13 -6.70 -3.57 -3.50
C LYS A 13 -6.83 -2.03 -3.48
N SER A 14 -5.94 -1.33 -2.80
CA SER A 14 -5.88 0.15 -2.76
C SER A 14 -4.94 0.79 -3.79
N GLY A 15 -4.39 0.04 -4.74
CA GLY A 15 -3.37 0.57 -5.66
C GLY A 15 -1.94 0.52 -5.08
N SER A 16 -1.73 -0.15 -3.97
CA SER A 16 -0.45 -0.23 -3.25
C SER A 16 0.75 -0.70 -4.10
N THR A 17 0.52 -1.47 -5.17
CA THR A 17 1.60 -1.86 -6.09
C THR A 17 2.05 -0.68 -6.94
N LEU A 18 1.11 0.13 -7.45
CA LEU A 18 1.47 1.35 -8.19
C LEU A 18 2.21 2.34 -7.30
N ALA A 19 1.75 2.52 -6.06
CA ALA A 19 2.43 3.39 -5.09
C ALA A 19 3.85 2.91 -4.78
N PHE A 20 4.07 1.60 -4.65
CA PHE A 20 5.40 1.02 -4.47
C PHE A 20 6.29 1.25 -5.70
N GLU A 21 5.80 0.98 -6.90
CA GLU A 21 6.58 1.18 -8.14
C GLU A 21 6.94 2.66 -8.33
N LEU A 22 6.00 3.57 -8.03
CA LEU A 22 6.23 5.00 -8.08
C LEU A 22 7.31 5.44 -7.08
N THR A 23 7.24 4.97 -5.84
CA THR A 23 8.27 5.21 -4.81
C THR A 23 9.63 4.68 -5.28
N SER A 24 9.66 3.46 -5.79
CA SER A 24 10.89 2.83 -6.28
C SER A 24 11.50 3.60 -7.47
N ALA A 25 10.67 4.08 -8.39
CA ALA A 25 11.12 4.88 -9.53
C ALA A 25 11.67 6.24 -9.10
N ILE A 26 11.01 6.93 -8.15
CA ILE A 26 11.48 8.21 -7.59
C ILE A 26 12.83 8.02 -6.87
N LEU A 27 12.97 6.97 -6.06
CA LEU A 27 14.22 6.66 -5.39
C LEU A 27 15.36 6.41 -6.40
N GLN A 28 15.09 5.65 -7.46
CA GLN A 28 16.08 5.39 -8.51
C GLN A 28 16.45 6.67 -9.27
N ALA A 29 15.48 7.51 -9.62
CA ALA A 29 15.74 8.80 -10.24
C ALA A 29 16.55 9.74 -9.33
N GLY A 30 16.36 9.63 -8.00
CA GLY A 30 17.16 10.32 -6.98
C GLY A 30 18.53 9.68 -6.70
N GLY A 31 18.97 8.71 -7.52
CA GLY A 31 20.27 8.06 -7.39
C GLY A 31 20.35 6.97 -6.31
N VAL A 32 19.21 6.49 -5.78
CA VAL A 32 19.17 5.42 -4.78
C VAL A 32 18.73 4.11 -5.45
N PRO A 33 19.65 3.18 -5.74
CA PRO A 33 19.32 1.88 -6.33
C PRO A 33 18.30 1.13 -5.46
N GLN A 34 17.38 0.41 -6.12
CA GLN A 34 16.36 -0.38 -5.47
C GLN A 34 16.54 -1.87 -5.81
N PRO A 35 17.62 -2.52 -5.33
CA PRO A 35 17.82 -3.94 -5.55
C PRO A 35 16.75 -4.77 -4.83
N ARG A 36 16.46 -5.94 -5.37
CA ARG A 36 15.67 -6.93 -4.68
C ARG A 36 16.48 -7.52 -3.52
N LEU A 37 15.87 -7.59 -2.35
CA LEU A 37 16.43 -8.25 -1.17
C LEU A 37 16.34 -9.78 -1.30
N GLY A 38 17.12 -10.49 -0.49
CA GLY A 38 17.11 -11.94 -0.42
C GLY A 38 15.77 -12.53 0.05
N ASP A 39 15.49 -13.79 -0.31
CA ASP A 39 14.22 -14.48 0.00
C ASP A 39 13.94 -14.62 1.51
N GLY A 40 14.95 -14.49 2.36
CA GLY A 40 14.75 -14.41 3.80
C GLY A 40 14.14 -13.09 4.27
N ALA A 41 14.46 -11.98 3.59
CA ALA A 41 13.94 -10.65 3.89
C ALA A 41 12.56 -10.45 3.25
N VAL A 42 12.39 -10.83 1.99
CA VAL A 42 11.15 -10.66 1.21
C VAL A 42 10.51 -12.00 0.88
N ALA A 43 9.30 -11.96 0.34
CA ALA A 43 8.58 -13.19 -0.02
C ALA A 43 9.35 -13.95 -1.13
N PRO A 44 9.57 -15.25 -0.98
CA PRO A 44 10.25 -16.05 -1.98
C PRO A 44 9.55 -15.95 -3.35
N GLY A 45 10.33 -15.79 -4.41
CA GLY A 45 9.82 -15.65 -5.77
C GLY A 45 9.08 -14.36 -6.09
N ALA A 46 8.92 -13.43 -5.13
CA ALA A 46 8.37 -12.11 -5.41
C ALA A 46 9.30 -11.32 -6.34
N ARG A 47 8.73 -10.63 -7.33
CA ARG A 47 9.49 -9.78 -8.25
C ARG A 47 9.95 -8.46 -7.62
N ILE A 48 9.29 -8.04 -6.54
CA ILE A 48 9.52 -6.77 -5.82
C ILE A 48 9.82 -7.06 -4.35
N ASN A 49 10.31 -6.08 -3.64
CA ASN A 49 10.51 -6.15 -2.19
C ASN A 49 9.17 -6.15 -1.46
N PHE A 50 8.53 -7.31 -1.43
CA PHE A 50 7.21 -7.53 -0.84
C PHE A 50 7.23 -8.53 0.30
N ARG A 51 6.52 -8.20 1.38
CA ARG A 51 6.22 -9.11 2.47
C ARG A 51 4.79 -8.86 2.96
N GLN A 52 3.97 -9.89 3.02
CA GLN A 52 2.60 -9.77 3.52
C GLN A 52 2.58 -9.28 4.98
N ALA A 53 3.40 -9.88 5.83
CA ALA A 53 3.63 -9.45 7.20
C ALA A 53 5.13 -9.42 7.50
N ILE A 54 5.61 -8.34 8.11
CA ILE A 54 7.02 -8.17 8.47
C ILE A 54 7.19 -8.55 9.95
N THR A 55 7.78 -9.71 10.22
CA THR A 55 8.15 -10.12 11.57
C THR A 55 9.44 -9.43 12.02
N ASN A 56 9.80 -9.53 13.31
CA ASN A 56 11.08 -9.03 13.81
C ASN A 56 12.30 -9.63 13.10
N ALA A 57 12.23 -10.90 12.72
CA ALA A 57 13.30 -11.55 11.94
C ALA A 57 13.42 -10.93 10.55
N HIS A 58 12.30 -10.73 9.86
CA HIS A 58 12.28 -10.07 8.56
C HIS A 58 12.80 -8.64 8.65
N LEU A 59 12.36 -7.87 9.65
CA LEU A 59 12.81 -6.49 9.84
C LEU A 59 14.33 -6.42 10.05
N ARG A 60 14.88 -7.26 10.94
CA ARG A 60 16.33 -7.30 11.17
C ARG A 60 17.11 -7.64 9.91
N GLN A 61 16.63 -8.61 9.13
CA GLN A 61 17.28 -9.00 7.89
C GLN A 61 17.21 -7.89 6.83
N MET A 62 16.04 -7.24 6.65
CA MET A 62 15.89 -6.11 5.74
C MET A 62 16.82 -4.95 6.12
N LEU A 63 16.91 -4.62 7.41
CA LEU A 63 17.80 -3.56 7.89
C LEU A 63 19.27 -3.91 7.66
N HIS A 64 19.67 -5.15 7.92
CA HIS A 64 21.02 -5.64 7.68
C HIS A 64 21.39 -5.60 6.19
N GLU A 65 20.53 -6.10 5.32
CA GLU A 65 20.76 -6.06 3.87
C GLU A 65 20.81 -4.62 3.34
N ALA A 66 19.94 -3.73 3.83
CA ALA A 66 19.97 -2.30 3.48
C ALA A 66 21.30 -1.64 3.88
N ASP A 67 21.83 -2.00 5.06
CA ASP A 67 23.13 -1.51 5.53
C ASP A 67 24.29 -2.03 4.66
N LEU A 68 24.28 -3.31 4.29
CA LEU A 68 25.29 -3.91 3.42
C LEU A 68 25.30 -3.31 2.00
N LEU A 69 24.12 -3.09 1.44
CA LEU A 69 23.96 -2.54 0.09
C LEU A 69 24.30 -1.05 0.00
N GLY A 70 24.31 -0.34 1.13
CA GLY A 70 24.49 1.11 1.16
C GLY A 70 23.37 1.89 0.46
N ALA A 71 22.34 1.20 -0.04
CA ALA A 71 21.20 1.80 -0.73
C ALA A 71 20.13 2.22 0.30
N ARG A 72 19.95 3.53 0.52
CA ARG A 72 19.03 4.03 1.55
C ARG A 72 18.21 5.22 1.06
N PRO A 73 16.88 5.18 1.28
CA PRO A 73 16.12 4.03 1.81
C PRO A 73 15.82 2.98 0.73
N LEU A 74 15.61 1.72 1.16
CA LEU A 74 15.04 0.68 0.32
C LEU A 74 13.52 0.64 0.48
N ALA A 75 12.80 0.65 -0.62
CA ALA A 75 11.34 0.53 -0.62
C ALA A 75 10.91 -0.92 -0.34
N ILE A 76 10.01 -1.10 0.62
CA ILE A 76 9.43 -2.38 1.01
C ILE A 76 7.91 -2.28 0.95
N LYS A 77 7.28 -3.11 0.14
CA LYS A 77 5.81 -3.20 0.08
C LYS A 77 5.28 -4.17 1.13
N THR A 78 4.21 -3.77 1.82
CA THR A 78 3.50 -4.65 2.76
C THR A 78 2.00 -4.36 2.80
N HIS A 79 1.21 -5.36 3.19
CA HIS A 79 -0.20 -5.22 3.57
C HIS A 79 -0.42 -5.54 5.05
N GLY A 80 0.61 -6.00 5.75
CA GLY A 80 0.54 -6.38 7.16
C GLY A 80 0.60 -5.19 8.10
N GLY A 81 0.15 -5.44 9.33
CA GLY A 81 0.22 -4.46 10.40
C GLY A 81 1.61 -4.29 10.99
N VAL A 82 1.68 -3.43 11.99
CA VAL A 82 2.88 -3.17 12.78
C VAL A 82 3.06 -4.29 13.82
N TRP A 83 4.25 -4.84 13.93
CA TRP A 83 4.60 -5.88 14.88
C TRP A 83 5.95 -5.62 15.54
N GLY A 84 6.05 -5.92 16.84
CA GLY A 84 7.30 -6.01 17.56
C GLY A 84 8.23 -4.82 17.45
N ASP A 85 9.41 -5.02 16.88
CA ASP A 85 10.49 -4.02 16.80
C ASP A 85 10.24 -2.87 15.82
N MET A 86 9.17 -2.89 15.02
CA MET A 86 8.89 -1.83 14.02
C MET A 86 8.65 -0.47 14.67
N GLU A 87 7.94 -0.43 15.80
CA GLU A 87 7.70 0.82 16.52
C GLU A 87 9.01 1.44 17.02
N ARG A 88 9.92 0.61 17.51
CA ARG A 88 11.26 1.06 17.89
C ARG A 88 12.04 1.56 16.67
N ALA A 89 12.05 0.80 15.57
CA ALA A 89 12.74 1.20 14.34
C ALA A 89 12.20 2.52 13.76
N ALA A 90 10.90 2.78 13.88
CA ALA A 90 10.28 4.05 13.49
C ALA A 90 10.76 5.20 14.40
N ARG A 91 10.71 5.02 15.70
CA ARG A 91 11.16 6.00 16.69
C ARG A 91 12.66 6.32 16.54
N ASP A 92 13.47 5.33 16.22
CA ASP A 92 14.91 5.46 15.98
C ASP A 92 15.23 6.05 14.59
N GLY A 93 14.21 6.41 13.78
CA GLY A 93 14.37 6.96 12.44
C GLY A 93 14.93 5.97 11.40
N ARG A 94 14.94 4.66 11.73
CA ARG A 94 15.43 3.62 10.83
C ARG A 94 14.44 3.28 9.72
N ILE A 95 13.15 3.51 9.93
CA ILE A 95 12.10 3.34 8.94
C ILE A 95 11.28 4.62 8.80
N THR A 96 10.83 4.89 7.60
CA THR A 96 9.80 5.85 7.22
C THR A 96 8.86 5.20 6.20
N GLY A 97 7.88 5.91 5.67
CA GLY A 97 7.02 5.29 4.67
C GLY A 97 5.82 6.12 4.29
N GLN A 98 4.86 5.45 3.66
CA GLN A 98 3.57 5.99 3.22
C GLN A 98 2.45 5.01 3.54
N VAL A 99 1.22 5.51 3.57
CA VAL A 99 0.00 4.74 3.78
C VAL A 99 -0.92 4.96 2.58
N VAL A 100 -1.35 3.87 1.92
CA VAL A 100 -2.28 3.95 0.80
C VAL A 100 -3.64 3.42 1.22
N VAL A 101 -4.67 4.22 1.02
CA VAL A 101 -6.05 3.93 1.41
C VAL A 101 -6.98 3.93 0.20
N ARG A 102 -8.14 3.30 0.35
CA ARG A 102 -9.21 3.29 -0.65
C ARG A 102 -10.54 3.10 0.05
N ASP A 103 -11.63 3.53 -0.61
CA ASP A 103 -12.99 3.26 -0.15
C ASP A 103 -13.20 1.76 0.14
N PRO A 104 -13.60 1.39 1.36
CA PRO A 104 -13.86 0.01 1.77
C PRO A 104 -14.80 -0.75 0.83
N ARG A 105 -15.79 -0.06 0.26
CA ARG A 105 -16.77 -0.62 -0.68
C ARG A 105 -16.12 -1.00 -2.01
N ASP A 106 -15.23 -0.14 -2.52
CA ASP A 106 -14.47 -0.41 -3.74
C ASP A 106 -13.45 -1.52 -3.56
N ILE A 107 -12.83 -1.60 -2.38
CA ILE A 107 -11.95 -2.72 -2.01
C ILE A 107 -12.73 -4.03 -2.07
N ALA A 108 -13.92 -4.08 -1.48
CA ALA A 108 -14.77 -5.28 -1.48
C ALA A 108 -15.14 -5.73 -2.89
N CYS A 109 -15.60 -4.82 -3.76
CA CYS A 109 -15.86 -5.14 -5.17
C CYS A 109 -14.63 -5.73 -5.86
N SER A 110 -13.45 -5.16 -5.61
CA SER A 110 -12.20 -5.64 -6.19
C SER A 110 -11.74 -7.00 -5.63
N MET A 111 -12.08 -7.32 -4.38
CA MET A 111 -11.80 -8.62 -3.78
C MET A 111 -12.70 -9.71 -4.34
N LEU A 112 -14.00 -9.41 -4.52
CA LEU A 112 -14.93 -10.35 -5.12
C LEU A 112 -14.55 -10.72 -6.56
N ASP A 113 -14.12 -9.74 -7.36
CA ASP A 113 -13.59 -10.02 -8.70
C ASP A 113 -12.41 -10.99 -8.63
N ALA A 114 -11.44 -10.68 -7.77
CA ALA A 114 -10.25 -11.51 -7.62
C ALA A 114 -10.58 -12.92 -7.11
N GLY A 115 -11.53 -13.05 -6.18
CA GLY A 115 -12.01 -14.34 -5.68
C GLY A 115 -12.67 -15.18 -6.77
N ARG A 116 -13.53 -14.56 -7.59
CA ARG A 116 -14.17 -15.21 -8.73
C ARG A 116 -13.18 -15.69 -9.79
N GLU A 117 -12.09 -14.97 -9.95
CA GLU A 117 -11.02 -15.30 -10.90
C GLU A 117 -9.95 -16.23 -10.28
N GLY A 118 -10.11 -16.68 -9.03
CA GLY A 118 -9.15 -17.54 -8.34
C GLY A 118 -7.78 -16.91 -8.09
N ARG A 119 -7.71 -15.57 -8.09
CA ARG A 119 -6.45 -14.89 -7.83
C ARG A 119 -6.10 -14.90 -6.34
N ALA A 120 -4.82 -15.09 -6.01
CA ALA A 120 -4.34 -15.23 -4.63
C ALA A 120 -4.79 -14.10 -3.69
N TRP A 121 -4.88 -12.86 -4.17
CA TRP A 121 -5.34 -11.71 -3.38
C TRP A 121 -6.87 -11.59 -3.23
N GLY A 122 -7.64 -12.45 -3.86
CA GLY A 122 -9.06 -12.67 -3.61
C GLY A 122 -9.31 -13.88 -2.73
N MET A 123 -8.28 -14.40 -2.08
CA MET A 123 -8.34 -15.56 -1.20
C MET A 123 -8.08 -15.15 0.25
N ARG A 124 -8.78 -15.78 1.17
CA ARG A 124 -8.47 -15.73 2.60
C ARG A 124 -8.24 -17.15 3.07
N ASP A 125 -7.05 -17.41 3.62
CA ASP A 125 -6.65 -18.75 4.08
C ASP A 125 -6.85 -19.85 3.01
N GLY A 126 -6.58 -19.50 1.73
CA GLY A 126 -6.77 -20.40 0.59
C GLY A 126 -8.22 -20.52 0.09
N VAL A 127 -9.18 -19.81 0.71
CA VAL A 127 -10.60 -19.83 0.32
C VAL A 127 -10.95 -18.53 -0.44
N PRO A 128 -11.60 -18.62 -1.62
CA PRO A 128 -12.03 -17.45 -2.37
C PRO A 128 -13.00 -16.56 -1.57
N ILE A 129 -12.76 -15.24 -1.60
CA ILE A 129 -13.70 -14.24 -1.10
C ILE A 129 -14.78 -14.05 -2.16
N THR A 130 -15.98 -14.53 -1.86
CA THR A 130 -17.12 -14.55 -2.80
C THR A 130 -18.33 -13.77 -2.33
N SER A 131 -18.31 -13.22 -1.10
CA SER A 131 -19.39 -12.39 -0.57
C SER A 131 -18.87 -11.07 0.02
N TYR A 132 -19.74 -10.05 0.05
CA TYR A 132 -19.43 -8.76 0.67
C TYR A 132 -19.18 -8.89 2.18
N GLU A 133 -19.83 -9.82 2.85
CA GLU A 133 -19.60 -10.09 4.27
C GLU A 133 -18.19 -10.62 4.54
N GLN A 134 -17.71 -11.57 3.72
CA GLN A 134 -16.33 -12.06 3.81
C GLN A 134 -15.32 -10.95 3.53
N ALA A 135 -15.57 -10.11 2.53
CA ALA A 135 -14.74 -8.96 2.21
C ALA A 135 -14.74 -7.93 3.36
N MET A 136 -15.88 -7.68 4.00
CA MET A 136 -16.01 -6.77 5.15
C MET A 136 -15.10 -7.19 6.30
N ALA A 137 -15.11 -8.47 6.66
CA ALA A 137 -14.23 -9.00 7.71
C ALA A 137 -12.73 -8.79 7.38
N HIS A 138 -12.36 -8.91 6.11
CA HIS A 138 -10.99 -8.63 5.67
C HIS A 138 -10.67 -7.12 5.74
N VAL A 139 -11.58 -6.26 5.31
CA VAL A 139 -11.43 -4.80 5.35
C VAL A 139 -11.24 -4.31 6.78
N ARG A 140 -12.01 -4.80 7.76
CA ARG A 140 -11.84 -4.46 9.19
C ARG A 140 -10.40 -4.67 9.66
N GLY A 141 -9.80 -5.81 9.31
CA GLY A 141 -8.40 -6.09 9.65
C GLY A 141 -7.43 -5.09 8.99
N GLN A 142 -7.69 -4.69 7.75
CA GLN A 142 -6.86 -3.73 7.03
C GLN A 142 -6.94 -2.32 7.64
N LEU A 143 -8.11 -1.89 8.11
CA LEU A 143 -8.28 -0.59 8.77
C LEU A 143 -7.50 -0.51 10.09
N ALA A 144 -7.48 -1.59 10.87
CA ALA A 144 -6.65 -1.66 12.07
C ALA A 144 -5.15 -1.50 11.73
N HIS A 145 -4.72 -2.05 10.58
CA HIS A 145 -3.34 -1.86 10.11
C HIS A 145 -3.08 -0.41 9.69
N VAL A 146 -4.01 0.26 9.00
CA VAL A 146 -3.90 1.70 8.67
C VAL A 146 -3.67 2.53 9.93
N ALA A 147 -4.53 2.35 10.95
CA ALA A 147 -4.43 3.07 12.21
C ALA A 147 -3.06 2.85 12.90
N ASN A 148 -2.58 1.60 12.93
CA ASN A 148 -1.29 1.27 13.50
C ASN A 148 -0.12 1.91 12.75
N TRP A 149 -0.12 1.88 11.42
CA TRP A 149 0.94 2.51 10.61
C TRP A 149 0.96 4.03 10.79
N ARG A 150 -0.20 4.68 10.80
CA ARG A 150 -0.31 6.13 11.04
C ARG A 150 0.19 6.52 12.45
N ARG A 151 -0.06 5.68 13.45
CA ARG A 151 0.41 5.91 14.82
C ARG A 151 1.94 5.88 14.92
N ILE A 152 2.62 4.94 14.24
CA ILE A 152 4.08 4.81 14.33
C ILE A 152 4.84 5.65 13.31
N LEU A 153 4.21 6.06 12.23
CA LEU A 153 4.74 6.92 11.19
C LEU A 153 3.81 8.14 11.00
N PRO A 154 3.72 9.05 11.99
CA PRO A 154 2.75 10.15 11.96
C PRO A 154 2.98 11.13 10.79
N ASP A 155 4.22 11.24 10.31
CA ASP A 155 4.59 12.11 9.20
C ASP A 155 4.49 11.41 7.83
N ALA A 156 4.05 10.15 7.80
CA ALA A 156 3.85 9.41 6.56
C ALA A 156 2.66 9.98 5.78
N PRO A 157 2.81 10.29 4.49
CA PRO A 157 1.69 10.72 3.68
C PRO A 157 0.67 9.60 3.58
N VAL A 158 -0.60 10.00 3.69
CA VAL A 158 -1.74 9.15 3.35
C VAL A 158 -2.16 9.47 1.93
N ILE A 159 -2.15 8.47 1.06
CA ILE A 159 -2.44 8.62 -0.37
C ILE A 159 -3.73 7.87 -0.68
N GLY A 160 -4.74 8.58 -1.14
CA GLY A 160 -5.98 8.00 -1.62
C GLY A 160 -5.80 7.27 -2.96
N TYR A 161 -6.59 6.24 -3.19
CA TYR A 161 -6.57 5.52 -4.47
C TYR A 161 -6.87 6.44 -5.66
N GLU A 162 -7.81 7.37 -5.50
CA GLU A 162 -8.21 8.32 -6.53
C GLU A 162 -7.05 9.24 -6.91
N ASP A 163 -6.30 9.75 -5.93
CA ASP A 163 -5.11 10.56 -6.17
C ASP A 163 -4.03 9.77 -6.90
N LEU A 164 -3.82 8.55 -6.43
CA LEU A 164 -2.81 7.67 -7.03
C LEU A 164 -3.16 7.29 -8.47
N ALA A 165 -4.44 7.00 -8.77
CA ALA A 165 -4.88 6.51 -10.07
C ALA A 165 -5.16 7.62 -11.08
N PHE A 166 -5.67 8.79 -10.66
CA PHE A 166 -6.16 9.85 -11.54
C PHE A 166 -5.40 11.16 -11.40
N ARG A 167 -4.65 11.33 -10.30
CA ARG A 167 -3.76 12.47 -10.02
C ARG A 167 -2.35 11.96 -9.70
N THR A 168 -1.87 11.01 -10.50
CA THR A 168 -0.60 10.29 -10.25
C THR A 168 0.58 11.24 -10.08
N ARG A 169 0.60 12.37 -10.81
CA ARG A 169 1.66 13.38 -10.70
C ARG A 169 1.68 14.04 -9.31
N ASP A 170 0.52 14.33 -8.73
CA ASP A 170 0.42 14.92 -7.38
C ASP A 170 0.90 13.94 -6.33
N SER A 171 0.52 12.66 -6.46
CA SER A 171 1.01 11.57 -5.61
C SER A 171 2.52 11.41 -5.73
N ALA A 172 3.08 11.47 -6.95
CA ALA A 172 4.51 11.42 -7.19
C ALA A 172 5.25 12.60 -6.54
N ALA A 173 4.71 13.81 -6.68
CA ALA A 173 5.28 15.02 -6.07
C ALA A 173 5.27 14.95 -4.54
N LEU A 174 4.19 14.39 -3.95
CA LEU A 174 4.09 14.19 -2.50
C LEU A 174 5.16 13.22 -2.00
N ILE A 175 5.34 12.08 -2.68
CA ILE A 175 6.37 11.07 -2.34
C ILE A 175 7.78 11.64 -2.51
N ALA A 176 8.05 12.32 -3.64
CA ALA A 176 9.36 12.92 -3.92
C ALA A 176 9.75 13.97 -2.86
N ARG A 177 8.79 14.81 -2.46
CA ARG A 177 8.98 15.83 -1.41
C ARG A 177 9.30 15.19 -0.06
N GLN A 178 8.55 14.14 0.34
CA GLN A 178 8.83 13.43 1.59
C GLN A 178 10.22 12.78 1.58
N LEU A 179 10.65 12.25 0.43
CA LEU A 179 11.97 11.66 0.26
C LEU A 179 13.10 12.69 0.13
N GLY A 180 12.75 13.98 -0.08
CA GLY A 180 13.71 15.06 -0.25
C GLY A 180 14.40 15.04 -1.62
N PHE A 181 13.73 14.51 -2.66
CA PHE A 181 14.27 14.46 -4.03
C PHE A 181 13.59 15.47 -4.94
N ASP A 182 14.40 16.12 -5.77
CA ASP A 182 13.97 16.87 -6.94
C ASP A 182 14.33 16.04 -8.17
N VAL A 183 13.32 15.41 -8.78
CA VAL A 183 13.48 14.47 -9.89
C VAL A 183 12.48 14.75 -11.01
N ASP A 184 12.77 14.27 -12.20
CA ASP A 184 11.81 14.26 -13.30
C ASP A 184 10.65 13.29 -12.95
N LEU A 185 9.53 13.89 -12.53
CA LEU A 185 8.35 13.14 -12.12
C LEU A 185 7.70 12.41 -13.29
N ASP A 186 7.74 12.96 -14.50
CA ASP A 186 7.12 12.33 -15.66
C ASP A 186 7.89 11.08 -16.08
N ALA A 187 9.22 11.16 -16.05
CA ALA A 187 10.08 9.99 -16.25
C ALA A 187 9.88 8.93 -15.17
N ALA A 188 9.76 9.33 -13.89
CA ALA A 188 9.51 8.41 -12.79
C ALA A 188 8.13 7.72 -12.91
N ILE A 189 7.08 8.47 -13.29
CA ILE A 189 5.74 7.93 -13.53
C ILE A 189 5.75 6.95 -14.71
N ALA A 190 6.38 7.30 -15.82
CA ALA A 190 6.50 6.42 -16.98
C ALA A 190 7.19 5.10 -16.62
N LEU A 191 8.28 5.16 -15.84
CA LEU A 191 9.00 3.99 -15.36
C LEU A 191 8.13 3.13 -14.43
N ALA A 192 7.44 3.73 -13.44
CA ALA A 192 6.54 3.03 -12.53
C ALA A 192 5.41 2.32 -13.29
N THR A 193 4.79 3.02 -14.24
CA THR A 193 3.69 2.50 -15.04
C THR A 193 4.13 1.34 -15.93
N SER A 194 5.33 1.40 -16.51
CA SER A 194 5.88 0.30 -17.33
C SER A 194 6.10 -1.00 -16.55
N ARG A 195 6.31 -0.91 -15.23
CA ARG A 195 6.50 -2.05 -14.32
C ARG A 195 5.23 -2.55 -13.69
N PHE A 196 4.18 -1.74 -13.71
CA PHE A 196 2.91 -2.05 -13.05
C PHE A 196 2.12 -3.11 -13.82
N THR A 197 2.05 -4.32 -13.27
CA THR A 197 1.42 -5.48 -13.90
C THR A 197 0.09 -5.91 -13.26
N GLN A 198 -0.33 -5.26 -12.16
CA GLN A 198 -1.51 -5.67 -11.38
C GLN A 198 -2.70 -4.74 -11.59
N PHE A 199 -2.91 -4.27 -12.81
CA PHE A 199 -4.06 -3.46 -13.15
C PHE A 199 -5.35 -4.31 -13.09
N ASN A 200 -6.36 -3.82 -12.37
CA ASN A 200 -7.73 -4.31 -12.48
C ASN A 200 -8.53 -3.30 -13.34
N LYS A 201 -9.75 -2.99 -13.02
CA LYS A 201 -10.60 -2.10 -13.84
C LYS A 201 -10.17 -0.62 -13.83
N GLY A 202 -9.42 -0.16 -12.81
CA GLY A 202 -8.99 1.24 -12.71
C GLY A 202 -10.15 2.23 -12.49
N ILE A 203 -11.22 1.78 -11.85
CA ILE A 203 -12.45 2.57 -11.67
C ILE A 203 -12.61 2.90 -10.18
N ALA A 204 -12.86 4.19 -9.87
CA ALA A 204 -13.28 4.64 -8.55
C ALA A 204 -14.82 4.58 -8.43
N HIS A 205 -15.30 4.51 -7.21
CA HIS A 205 -16.73 4.49 -6.86
C HIS A 205 -17.55 3.42 -7.59
N ARG A 206 -16.89 2.35 -8.02
CA ARG A 206 -17.53 1.22 -8.73
C ARG A 206 -18.61 0.54 -7.90
N TRP A 207 -18.52 0.64 -6.57
CA TRP A 207 -19.49 0.11 -5.64
C TRP A 207 -20.91 0.63 -5.90
N ARG A 208 -21.06 1.84 -6.45
CA ARG A 208 -22.36 2.43 -6.78
C ARG A 208 -23.17 1.62 -7.80
N HIS A 209 -22.46 0.86 -8.64
CA HIS A 209 -23.06 0.08 -9.72
C HIS A 209 -22.91 -1.42 -9.53
N GLU A 210 -21.99 -1.86 -8.69
CA GLU A 210 -21.63 -3.27 -8.55
C GLU A 210 -22.05 -3.87 -7.20
N MET A 211 -22.24 -3.04 -6.16
CA MET A 211 -22.60 -3.50 -4.81
C MET A 211 -24.11 -3.36 -4.59
N PRO A 212 -24.78 -4.40 -4.06
CA PRO A 212 -26.19 -4.27 -3.64
C PRO A 212 -26.40 -3.14 -2.64
N ALA A 213 -27.51 -2.43 -2.74
CA ALA A 213 -27.79 -1.25 -1.90
C ALA A 213 -27.75 -1.57 -0.39
N GLU A 214 -28.21 -2.75 0.01
CA GLU A 214 -28.16 -3.21 1.41
C GLU A 214 -26.70 -3.37 1.89
N ASP A 215 -25.84 -4.00 1.10
CA ASP A 215 -24.42 -4.14 1.43
C ASP A 215 -23.73 -2.77 1.45
N ALA A 216 -24.03 -1.89 0.49
CA ALA A 216 -23.49 -0.54 0.46
C ALA A 216 -23.85 0.27 1.71
N ALA A 217 -25.09 0.14 2.19
CA ALA A 217 -25.55 0.78 3.44
C ALA A 217 -24.81 0.21 4.66
N ARG A 218 -24.68 -1.12 4.77
CA ARG A 218 -23.92 -1.79 5.84
C ARG A 218 -22.45 -1.35 5.87
N TYR A 219 -21.81 -1.24 4.73
CA TYR A 219 -20.43 -0.75 4.62
C TYR A 219 -20.31 0.73 5.00
N ALA A 220 -21.26 1.55 4.57
CA ALA A 220 -21.29 2.98 4.90
C ALA A 220 -21.45 3.21 6.41
N GLU A 221 -22.26 2.40 7.09
CA GLU A 221 -22.42 2.43 8.55
C GLU A 221 -21.18 1.92 9.27
N GLU A 222 -20.72 0.73 8.92
CA GLU A 222 -19.57 0.06 9.55
C GLU A 222 -18.27 0.87 9.45
N PHE A 223 -18.03 1.53 8.32
CA PHE A 223 -16.79 2.25 8.02
C PHE A 223 -16.97 3.77 7.93
N ALA A 224 -18.04 4.32 8.52
CA ALA A 224 -18.41 5.73 8.45
C ALA A 224 -17.26 6.67 8.85
N ASP A 225 -16.59 6.38 9.96
CA ASP A 225 -15.49 7.19 10.47
C ASP A 225 -14.28 7.19 9.52
N PHE A 226 -13.93 6.03 9.01
CA PHE A 226 -12.83 5.90 8.07
C PHE A 226 -13.11 6.60 6.73
N ILE A 227 -14.31 6.43 6.20
CA ILE A 227 -14.75 7.10 4.96
C ILE A 227 -14.68 8.61 5.12
N ARG A 228 -15.17 9.14 6.25
CA ARG A 228 -15.14 10.56 6.56
C ARG A 228 -13.72 11.09 6.80
N GLU A 229 -12.91 10.37 7.59
CA GLU A 229 -11.53 10.77 7.92
C GLU A 229 -10.66 10.94 6.68
N HIS A 230 -10.89 10.11 5.66
CA HIS A 230 -10.08 10.08 4.45
C HIS A 230 -10.76 10.71 3.22
N ASP A 231 -11.88 11.42 3.43
CA ASP A 231 -12.67 12.07 2.37
C ASP A 231 -12.97 11.12 1.17
N LEU A 232 -13.33 9.88 1.51
CA LEU A 232 -13.64 8.84 0.52
C LEU A 232 -15.12 8.85 0.10
N ALA A 233 -15.89 9.82 0.59
CA ALA A 233 -17.25 10.06 0.11
C ALA A 233 -17.17 10.64 -1.32
N PRO A 234 -18.03 10.16 -2.24
CA PRO A 234 -18.06 10.74 -3.56
C PRO A 234 -18.45 12.23 -3.49
N PRO A 235 -17.85 13.08 -4.31
CA PRO A 235 -18.33 14.45 -4.43
C PRO A 235 -19.79 14.39 -4.85
N ASN A 236 -20.67 14.93 -3.99
CA ASN A 236 -22.14 15.01 -4.18
C ASN A 236 -22.83 13.64 -4.33
N ALA A 237 -23.13 13.00 -3.20
CA ALA A 237 -24.21 12.04 -3.10
C ALA A 237 -25.56 12.76 -2.92
#